data_e6c3160688e0c8aa97fb4f8ca78a3db5
#
_entry.id   e6c3160688e0c8aa97fb4f8ca78a3db5
#
_cell.length_a   1.000
_cell.length_b   1.000
_cell.length_c   1.000
_cell.angle_alpha   90.00
_cell.angle_beta   90.00
_cell.angle_gamma   90.00
#
_symmetry.space_group_name_H-M   'P 1'
#
loop_
_entity.id
_entity.type
_entity.pdbx_description
1 polymer ?
#
loop_
_entity_poly.entity_id
_entity_poly.type
_entity_poly.pdbx_seq_one_letter_code
_entity_poly.pdbx_strand_id
1 'polypeptide(L)'
;MNCNSSIRSNYFKITDRNAFEKLCGKLSGEDFLSVKVSINEKNMACISCQGMLTWDDDIDLNQFYELLQPIIDPNDAAIFVTIGQEGMRYIGGDAVIITNNGIVYKDLWQMAFKEARTLLQSPAWTTQYEY
;
A
#
# COMPACT_ATOMS: atom_id res chain seq x y z
N MET A 1 -11.54 -18.39 10.66
CA MET A 1 -11.71 -16.93 10.55
C MET A 1 -11.16 -16.47 9.22
N ASN A 2 -12.01 -15.89 8.40
CA ASN A 2 -11.63 -15.51 7.05
C ASN A 2 -11.41 -14.00 6.97
N CYS A 3 -10.15 -13.62 6.87
CA CYS A 3 -9.79 -12.24 6.60
C CYS A 3 -9.47 -12.09 5.12
N ASN A 4 -10.23 -11.27 4.43
CA ASN A 4 -10.01 -10.98 3.03
C ASN A 4 -9.25 -9.66 2.92
N SER A 5 -8.13 -9.68 2.23
CA SER A 5 -7.35 -8.48 1.99
C SER A 5 -6.90 -8.41 0.54
N SER A 6 -6.64 -7.22 0.08
CA SER A 6 -6.09 -6.98 -1.25
C SER A 6 -5.23 -5.73 -1.19
N ILE A 7 -4.16 -5.74 -1.97
CA ILE A 7 -3.27 -4.58 -2.09
C ILE A 7 -3.07 -4.29 -3.58
N ARG A 8 -3.05 -3.02 -3.91
CA ARG A 8 -2.80 -2.58 -5.27
C ARG A 8 -2.10 -1.22 -5.27
N SER A 9 -1.16 -1.05 -6.18
CA SER A 9 -0.54 0.25 -6.41
C SER A 9 -1.15 0.97 -7.62
N ASN A 10 -0.89 2.28 -7.72
CA ASN A 10 -1.06 3.01 -8.97
C ASN A 10 0.03 2.56 -9.96
N TYR A 11 -0.03 3.07 -11.18
CA TYR A 11 1.10 2.99 -12.10
C TYR A 11 2.05 4.11 -11.73
N PHE A 12 3.29 3.74 -11.41
CA PHE A 12 4.32 4.72 -11.02
C PHE A 12 5.57 4.52 -11.88
N LYS A 13 6.27 5.62 -12.12
CA LYS A 13 7.45 5.60 -12.97
C LYS A 13 8.69 5.20 -12.16
N ILE A 14 9.47 4.28 -12.72
CA ILE A 14 10.71 3.82 -12.11
C ILE A 14 11.90 4.26 -12.97
N THR A 15 13.06 4.43 -12.33
CA THR A 15 14.29 4.87 -12.98
C THR A 15 15.21 3.74 -13.36
N ASP A 16 15.11 2.58 -12.69
CA ASP A 16 15.99 1.44 -12.89
C ASP A 16 15.16 0.15 -12.94
N ARG A 17 14.90 -0.29 -14.15
CA ARG A 17 14.09 -1.48 -14.40
C ARG A 17 14.71 -2.73 -13.80
N ASN A 18 16.03 -2.91 -13.95
CA ASN A 18 16.72 -4.09 -13.45
C ASN A 18 16.67 -4.16 -11.93
N ALA A 19 16.92 -3.03 -11.26
CA ALA A 19 16.84 -2.96 -9.81
C ALA A 19 15.42 -3.26 -9.32
N PHE A 20 14.41 -2.75 -10.02
CA PHE A 20 13.01 -2.99 -9.68
C PHE A 20 12.64 -4.47 -9.82
N GLU A 21 13.01 -5.09 -10.92
CA GLU A 21 12.73 -6.50 -11.17
C GLU A 21 13.39 -7.39 -10.10
N LYS A 22 14.63 -7.07 -9.75
CA LYS A 22 15.35 -7.81 -8.72
C LYS A 22 14.70 -7.64 -7.35
N LEU A 23 14.27 -6.43 -7.02
CA LEU A 23 13.56 -6.15 -5.77
C LEU A 23 12.26 -6.94 -5.69
N CYS A 24 11.47 -6.93 -6.77
CA CYS A 24 10.20 -7.62 -6.83
C CYS A 24 10.32 -9.15 -6.83
N GLY A 25 11.49 -9.68 -7.11
CA GLY A 25 11.74 -11.12 -7.09
C GLY A 25 11.54 -11.75 -5.73
N LYS A 26 11.53 -10.97 -4.66
CA LYS A 26 11.30 -11.46 -3.28
C LYS A 26 9.86 -11.25 -2.82
N LEU A 27 8.96 -10.75 -3.67
CA LEU A 27 7.55 -10.60 -3.33
C LEU A 27 6.85 -11.95 -3.37
N SER A 28 6.00 -12.21 -2.39
CA SER A 28 5.18 -13.41 -2.29
C SER A 28 3.78 -13.07 -1.80
N GLY A 29 2.81 -13.87 -2.19
CA GLY A 29 1.44 -13.77 -1.69
C GLY A 29 1.02 -15.08 -1.04
N GLU A 30 -0.21 -15.13 -0.52
CA GLU A 30 -0.79 -16.37 0.02
C GLU A 30 -0.83 -17.46 -1.06
N ASP A 31 -1.09 -17.03 -2.29
CA ASP A 31 -1.03 -17.87 -3.47
C ASP A 31 -0.07 -17.18 -4.42
N PHE A 32 1.01 -17.88 -4.81
CA PHE A 32 2.01 -17.28 -5.69
C PHE A 32 1.45 -16.75 -7.01
N LEU A 33 0.28 -17.24 -7.44
CA LEU A 33 -0.40 -16.76 -8.64
C LEU A 33 -1.14 -15.44 -8.41
N SER A 34 -1.32 -15.02 -7.15
CA SER A 34 -2.06 -13.82 -6.82
C SER A 34 -1.22 -12.54 -6.93
N VAL A 35 0.10 -12.66 -6.92
CA VAL A 35 1.00 -11.50 -7.03
C VAL A 35 1.20 -11.16 -8.50
N LYS A 36 0.89 -9.92 -8.86
CA LYS A 36 1.08 -9.42 -10.22
C LYS A 36 1.98 -8.21 -10.19
N VAL A 37 3.09 -8.30 -10.92
CA VAL A 37 4.01 -7.19 -11.12
C VAL A 37 4.08 -6.93 -12.62
N SER A 38 3.79 -5.72 -13.02
CA SER A 38 3.85 -5.35 -14.43
C SER A 38 4.69 -4.10 -14.62
N ILE A 39 5.43 -4.05 -15.70
CA ILE A 39 6.20 -2.89 -16.13
C ILE A 39 5.95 -2.74 -17.62
N ASN A 40 5.52 -1.55 -18.05
CA ASN A 40 5.34 -1.30 -19.48
C ASN A 40 6.62 -0.73 -20.09
N GLU A 41 6.59 -0.49 -21.39
CA GLU A 41 7.73 0.02 -22.16
C GLU A 41 8.10 1.46 -21.80
N LYS A 42 7.24 2.18 -21.08
CA LYS A 42 7.50 3.54 -20.58
C LYS A 42 8.07 3.53 -19.16
N ASN A 43 8.45 2.36 -18.63
CA ASN A 43 8.93 2.18 -17.26
C ASN A 43 7.90 2.57 -16.20
N MET A 44 6.61 2.38 -16.52
CA MET A 44 5.53 2.53 -15.56
C MET A 44 5.25 1.16 -14.94
N ALA A 45 5.33 1.07 -13.63
CA ALA A 45 5.18 -0.19 -12.90
C ALA A 45 3.90 -0.20 -12.08
N CYS A 46 3.34 -1.38 -11.88
CA CYS A 46 2.18 -1.58 -11.03
C CYS A 46 2.30 -2.93 -10.33
N ILE A 47 1.94 -2.96 -9.06
CA ILE A 47 1.97 -4.18 -8.25
C ILE A 47 0.59 -4.38 -7.65
N SER A 48 0.09 -5.61 -7.69
CA SER A 48 -1.16 -5.97 -7.06
C SER A 48 -1.09 -7.39 -6.50
N CYS A 49 -1.88 -7.64 -5.48
CA CYS A 49 -1.98 -8.95 -4.87
C CYS A 49 -3.36 -9.12 -4.23
N GLN A 50 -3.97 -10.26 -4.45
CA GLN A 50 -5.16 -10.67 -3.74
C GLN A 50 -4.71 -11.51 -2.56
N GLY A 51 -5.01 -11.06 -1.34
CA GLY A 51 -4.51 -11.66 -0.13
C GLY A 51 -3.30 -10.93 0.43
N MET A 52 -2.63 -11.56 1.38
CA MET A 52 -1.47 -10.98 2.05
C MET A 52 -0.25 -10.98 1.13
N LEU A 53 0.41 -9.83 1.05
CA LEU A 53 1.66 -9.67 0.32
C LEU A 53 2.81 -9.62 1.31
N THR A 54 3.89 -10.33 1.02
CA THR A 54 5.12 -10.30 1.81
C THR A 54 6.31 -10.02 0.91
N TRP A 55 7.38 -9.50 1.50
CA TRP A 55 8.65 -9.32 0.81
C TRP A 55 9.75 -9.86 1.72
N ASP A 56 10.48 -10.87 1.25
CA ASP A 56 11.55 -11.51 1.99
C ASP A 56 11.08 -11.91 3.41
N ASP A 57 9.86 -12.49 3.47
CA ASP A 57 9.16 -12.92 4.70
C ASP A 57 8.70 -11.77 5.62
N ASP A 58 8.87 -10.51 5.22
CA ASP A 58 8.36 -9.36 5.97
C ASP A 58 6.91 -9.07 5.55
N ILE A 59 5.97 -9.23 6.48
CA ILE A 59 4.55 -9.00 6.23
C ILE A 59 4.19 -7.52 6.24
N ASP A 60 5.01 -6.69 6.89
CA ASP A 60 4.75 -5.24 6.98
C ASP A 60 5.24 -4.50 5.75
N LEU A 61 6.06 -5.13 4.92
CA LEU A 61 6.61 -4.56 3.69
C LEU A 61 7.47 -3.31 3.89
N ASN A 62 7.84 -2.98 5.13
CA ASN A 62 8.57 -1.75 5.42
C ASN A 62 9.90 -1.68 4.69
N GLN A 63 10.65 -2.78 4.71
CA GLN A 63 11.94 -2.85 4.04
C GLN A 63 11.78 -2.74 2.52
N PHE A 64 10.75 -3.38 1.98
CA PHE A 64 10.43 -3.29 0.55
C PHE A 64 10.19 -1.84 0.14
N TYR A 65 9.37 -1.11 0.89
CA TYR A 65 9.07 0.29 0.58
C TYR A 65 10.30 1.16 0.66
N GLU A 66 11.16 0.94 1.65
CA GLU A 66 12.41 1.70 1.80
C GLU A 66 13.36 1.45 0.63
N LEU A 67 13.46 0.21 0.17
CA LEU A 67 14.31 -0.15 -0.97
C LEU A 67 13.73 0.30 -2.30
N LEU A 68 12.40 0.40 -2.39
CA LEU A 68 11.71 0.91 -3.57
C LEU A 68 11.89 2.42 -3.75
N GLN A 69 11.99 3.14 -2.65
CA GLN A 69 12.03 4.60 -2.65
C GLN A 69 13.04 5.20 -3.62
N PRO A 70 14.32 4.77 -3.63
CA PRO A 70 15.30 5.36 -4.55
C PRO A 70 15.08 4.96 -6.01
N ILE A 71 14.26 3.96 -6.28
CA ILE A 71 13.98 3.49 -7.65
C ILE A 71 12.87 4.29 -8.31
N ILE A 72 12.02 4.95 -7.52
CA ILE A 72 10.91 5.75 -8.03
C ILE A 72 11.45 7.03 -8.65
N ASP A 73 10.89 7.43 -9.80
CA ASP A 73 11.23 8.69 -10.45
C ASP A 73 11.01 9.85 -9.47
N PRO A 74 11.96 10.82 -9.38
CA PRO A 74 11.83 11.95 -8.44
C PRO A 74 10.56 12.81 -8.63
N ASN A 75 9.95 12.74 -9.79
CA ASN A 75 8.75 13.53 -10.10
C ASN A 75 7.47 12.71 -9.98
N ASP A 76 7.54 11.50 -9.41
CA ASP A 76 6.39 10.62 -9.32
C ASP A 76 6.24 10.05 -7.90
N ALA A 77 5.10 9.42 -7.66
CA ALA A 77 4.79 8.79 -6.39
C ALA A 77 4.24 7.39 -6.63
N ALA A 78 4.68 6.44 -5.81
CA ALA A 78 4.06 5.13 -5.73
C ALA A 78 3.08 5.15 -4.56
N ILE A 79 1.85 4.71 -4.80
CA ILE A 79 0.81 4.68 -3.77
C ILE A 79 0.28 3.26 -3.71
N PHE A 80 0.44 2.63 -2.55
CA PHE A 80 -0.08 1.28 -2.31
C PHE A 80 -1.29 1.38 -1.41
N VAL A 81 -2.43 0.91 -1.90
CA VAL A 81 -3.68 0.89 -1.13
C VAL A 81 -3.98 -0.53 -0.73
N THR A 82 -4.18 -0.74 0.56
CA THR A 82 -4.56 -2.03 1.12
C THR A 82 -5.96 -1.92 1.69
N ILE A 83 -6.82 -2.87 1.35
CA ILE A 83 -8.14 -2.97 1.96
C ILE A 83 -8.25 -4.35 2.61
N GLY A 84 -8.99 -4.40 3.72
CA GLY A 84 -9.20 -5.64 4.42
C GLY A 84 -10.58 -5.68 5.05
N GLN A 85 -11.16 -6.87 5.10
CA GLN A 85 -12.42 -7.08 5.79
C GLN A 85 -12.45 -8.48 6.37
N GLU A 86 -13.15 -8.60 7.49
CA GLU A 86 -13.41 -9.86 8.16
C GLU A 86 -14.91 -9.93 8.43
N GLY A 87 -15.67 -10.39 7.44
CA GLY A 87 -17.12 -10.36 7.50
C GLY A 87 -17.63 -8.95 7.76
N MET A 88 -18.57 -8.81 8.68
CA MET A 88 -19.07 -7.50 9.10
C MET A 88 -18.36 -6.95 10.33
N ARG A 89 -17.38 -7.68 10.85
CA ARG A 89 -16.71 -7.33 12.10
C ARG A 89 -15.56 -6.37 11.92
N TYR A 90 -14.85 -6.48 10.79
CA TYR A 90 -13.71 -5.62 10.52
C TYR A 90 -13.77 -5.15 9.07
N ILE A 91 -13.69 -3.85 8.89
CA ILE A 91 -13.53 -3.23 7.58
C ILE A 91 -12.49 -2.13 7.76
N GLY A 92 -11.43 -2.21 6.98
CA GLY A 92 -10.35 -1.23 7.08
C GLY A 92 -9.64 -1.05 5.76
N GLY A 93 -8.87 0.02 5.71
CA GLY A 93 -8.03 0.32 4.57
C GLY A 93 -6.92 1.27 4.97
N ASP A 94 -5.80 1.17 4.26
CA ASP A 94 -4.71 2.10 4.46
C ASP A 94 -3.99 2.36 3.13
N ALA A 95 -3.17 3.38 3.14
CA ALA A 95 -2.37 3.73 1.98
C ALA A 95 -0.94 4.04 2.42
N VAL A 96 0.01 3.61 1.61
CA VAL A 96 1.42 3.96 1.76
C VAL A 96 1.79 4.79 0.55
N ILE A 97 2.30 5.99 0.78
CA ILE A 97 2.68 6.93 -0.27
C ILE A 97 4.20 7.07 -0.23
N ILE A 98 4.85 6.74 -1.35
CA ILE A 98 6.31 6.70 -1.43
C ILE A 98 6.77 7.67 -2.51
N THR A 99 7.64 8.59 -2.12
CA THR A 99 8.34 9.47 -3.06
C THR A 99 9.82 9.48 -2.71
N ASN A 100 10.64 10.10 -3.55
CA ASN A 100 12.05 10.27 -3.20
C ASN A 100 12.25 11.10 -1.93
N ASN A 101 11.23 11.88 -1.53
CA ASN A 101 11.32 12.77 -0.37
C ASN A 101 10.84 12.13 0.93
N GLY A 102 10.17 10.99 0.86
CA GLY A 102 9.69 10.34 2.08
C GLY A 102 8.64 9.29 1.83
N ILE A 103 8.27 8.63 2.92
CA ILE A 103 7.24 7.60 2.95
C ILE A 103 6.21 8.01 4.00
N VAL A 104 4.94 8.03 3.62
CA VAL A 104 3.84 8.41 4.50
C VAL A 104 2.82 7.29 4.55
N TYR A 105 2.37 6.97 5.76
CA TYR A 105 1.36 5.94 6.04
C TYR A 105 0.06 6.60 6.45
N LYS A 106 -1.06 6.21 5.83
CA LYS A 106 -2.38 6.76 6.12
C LYS A 106 -3.36 5.63 6.38
N ASP A 107 -4.13 5.73 7.46
CA ASP A 107 -5.22 4.83 7.80
C ASP A 107 -6.54 5.48 7.40
N LEU A 108 -7.42 4.71 6.73
CA LEU A 108 -8.66 5.25 6.21
C LEU A 108 -9.59 5.77 7.31
N TRP A 109 -9.71 5.02 8.43
CA TRP A 109 -10.54 5.47 9.54
C TRP A 109 -10.02 6.77 10.14
N GLN A 110 -8.69 6.89 10.33
CA GLN A 110 -8.09 8.10 10.88
C GLN A 110 -8.28 9.29 9.94
N MET A 111 -8.15 9.08 8.65
CA MET A 111 -8.40 10.13 7.67
C MET A 111 -9.85 10.61 7.72
N ALA A 112 -10.81 9.68 7.82
CA ALA A 112 -12.23 10.01 7.93
C ALA A 112 -12.55 10.75 9.22
N PHE A 113 -11.96 10.33 10.35
CA PHE A 113 -12.15 11.01 11.63
C PHE A 113 -11.64 12.44 11.58
N LYS A 114 -10.48 12.65 10.95
CA LYS A 114 -9.92 13.98 10.79
C LYS A 114 -10.86 14.90 10.01
N GLU A 115 -11.43 14.41 8.92
CA GLU A 115 -12.39 15.18 8.12
C GLU A 115 -13.67 15.46 8.90
N ALA A 116 -14.16 14.48 9.68
CA ALA A 116 -15.34 14.67 10.50
C ALA A 116 -15.13 15.77 11.54
N ARG A 117 -13.96 15.81 12.19
CA ARG A 117 -13.63 16.87 13.14
C ARG A 117 -13.65 18.24 12.49
N THR A 118 -13.14 18.35 11.28
CA THR A 118 -13.15 19.58 10.52
C THR A 118 -14.57 20.03 10.20
N LEU A 119 -15.41 19.14 9.72
CA LEU A 119 -16.80 19.46 9.38
C LEU A 119 -17.61 19.83 10.60
N LEU A 120 -17.36 19.21 11.74
CA LEU A 120 -18.05 19.49 13.01
C LEU A 120 -17.50 20.72 13.72
N GLN A 121 -16.36 21.22 13.27
CA GLN A 121 -15.63 22.31 13.92
C GLN A 121 -15.33 21.99 15.40
N SER A 122 -14.99 20.71 15.67
CA SER A 122 -14.73 20.20 17.01
C SER A 122 -13.46 19.33 16.98
N PRO A 123 -12.28 19.92 17.26
CA PRO A 123 -11.02 19.17 17.22
C PRO A 123 -10.93 18.03 18.23
N ALA A 124 -11.71 18.09 19.28
CA ALA A 124 -11.71 17.06 20.33
C ALA A 124 -12.74 15.95 20.10
N TRP A 125 -13.54 16.05 19.05
CA TRP A 125 -14.56 15.05 18.78
C TRP A 125 -13.93 13.67 18.54
N THR A 126 -14.53 12.65 19.15
CA THR A 126 -14.12 11.27 18.95
C THR A 126 -15.35 10.36 19.03
N THR A 127 -15.21 9.15 18.56
CA THR A 127 -16.26 8.15 18.60
C THR A 127 -15.66 6.77 18.76
N GLN A 128 -16.49 5.78 19.03
CA GLN A 128 -16.08 4.39 19.04
C GLN A 128 -16.52 3.72 17.73
N TYR A 129 -15.68 2.86 17.22
CA TYR A 129 -16.05 1.93 16.18
C TYR A 129 -15.61 0.54 16.65
N GLU A 130 -16.57 -0.35 16.74
CA GLU A 130 -16.34 -1.71 17.24
C GLU A 130 -16.60 -2.72 16.13
N TYR A 131 -15.80 -3.72 16.14
CA TYR A 131 -15.91 -4.79 15.17
C TYR A 131 -16.36 -6.08 15.84
#